data_f32da4973d83cfe5e08207b934bf63af
#
_entry.id   f32da4973d83cfe5e08207b934bf63af
#
_cell.length_a   1.000
_cell.length_b   1.000
_cell.length_c   1.000
_cell.angle_alpha   90.00
_cell.angle_beta   90.00
_cell.angle_gamma   90.00
#
_symmetry.space_group_name_H-M   'P 1'
#
loop_
_entity.id
_entity.type
_entity.pdbx_description
1 polymer ?
#
loop_
_entity_poly.entity_id
_entity_poly.type
_entity_poly.pdbx_seq_one_letter_code
_entity_poly.pdbx_strand_id
1 'polypeptide(L)'
;VLYDDIYVLERFLDHGANQFLQLLTTVIAVGFGMAIVAPEVALFAYLPIPVILWGSFRFQRTLAPRYREVRERAGDLAARLANNLGGILTIKSFTAEALELSQLRRESQAYRASNAKAIRLSAAFIPLIRFAILFAFLAILLIGGFKAVSGELNVGIYSVLVIITQRLLWPLTTLGHTLDDYQRSMASTQRVLDLIDTPINITDGQNALDPG
;
A
#
# COMPACT_ATOMS: atom_id res chain seq x y z
N VAL A 1 3.78 -10.00 -19.22
CA VAL A 1 3.21 -8.67 -18.96
C VAL A 1 1.70 -8.76 -18.83
N LEU A 2 0.97 -9.15 -19.88
CA LEU A 2 -0.52 -9.22 -19.87
C LEU A 2 -1.07 -10.13 -18.75
N TYR A 3 -0.48 -11.31 -18.57
CA TYR A 3 -0.89 -12.25 -17.53
C TYR A 3 -0.73 -11.63 -16.11
N ASP A 4 0.38 -10.95 -15.87
CA ASP A 4 0.64 -10.31 -14.58
C ASP A 4 -0.35 -9.15 -14.33
N ASP A 5 -0.68 -8.38 -15.38
CA ASP A 5 -1.62 -7.26 -15.29
C ASP A 5 -3.05 -7.74 -14.99
N ILE A 6 -3.49 -8.83 -15.62
CA ILE A 6 -4.79 -9.47 -15.36
C ILE A 6 -4.81 -10.02 -13.93
N TYR A 7 -3.76 -10.68 -13.47
CA TYR A 7 -3.67 -11.21 -12.12
C TYR A 7 -3.72 -10.10 -11.04
N VAL A 8 -3.08 -8.96 -11.29
CA VAL A 8 -3.16 -7.80 -10.38
C VAL A 8 -4.59 -7.27 -10.29
N LEU A 9 -5.29 -7.20 -11.43
CA LEU A 9 -6.69 -6.76 -11.49
C LEU A 9 -7.62 -7.74 -10.76
N GLU A 10 -7.49 -9.04 -11.04
CA GLU A 10 -8.25 -10.11 -10.39
C GLU A 10 -8.10 -10.04 -8.87
N ARG A 11 -6.86 -9.98 -8.37
CA ARG A 11 -6.57 -9.91 -6.94
C ARG A 11 -7.18 -8.67 -6.28
N PHE A 12 -7.18 -7.53 -6.98
CA PHE A 12 -7.81 -6.32 -6.47
C PHE A 12 -9.33 -6.46 -6.42
N LEU A 13 -9.97 -7.01 -7.44
CA LEU A 13 -11.42 -7.21 -7.48
C LEU A 13 -11.88 -8.18 -6.41
N ASP A 14 -11.13 -9.25 -6.20
CA ASP A 14 -11.47 -10.29 -5.22
C ASP A 14 -11.28 -9.81 -3.76
N HIS A 15 -10.15 -9.18 -3.45
CA HIS A 15 -9.81 -8.81 -2.08
C HIS A 15 -9.88 -7.29 -1.84
N GLY A 16 -9.28 -6.49 -2.70
CA GLY A 16 -9.15 -5.04 -2.50
C GLY A 16 -10.47 -4.30 -2.58
N ALA A 17 -11.29 -4.59 -3.58
CA ALA A 17 -12.60 -3.98 -3.75
C ALA A 17 -13.54 -4.37 -2.60
N ASN A 18 -13.52 -5.64 -2.19
CA ASN A 18 -14.31 -6.11 -1.06
C ASN A 18 -13.90 -5.42 0.25
N GLN A 19 -12.60 -5.31 0.53
CA GLN A 19 -12.10 -4.58 1.70
C GLN A 19 -12.50 -3.10 1.69
N PHE A 20 -12.45 -2.45 0.52
CA PHE A 20 -12.85 -1.06 0.37
C PHE A 20 -14.35 -0.87 0.62
N LEU A 21 -15.20 -1.70 0.03
CA LEU A 21 -16.64 -1.69 0.23
C LEU A 21 -17.01 -1.98 1.69
N GLN A 22 -16.36 -2.97 2.30
CA GLN A 22 -16.54 -3.28 3.72
C GLN A 22 -16.16 -2.12 4.62
N LEU A 23 -15.02 -1.46 4.36
CA LEU A 23 -14.61 -0.27 5.08
C LEU A 23 -15.67 0.84 4.96
N LEU A 24 -16.08 1.16 3.74
CA LEU A 24 -17.06 2.21 3.47
C LEU A 24 -18.39 1.92 4.17
N THR A 25 -18.90 0.70 4.01
CA THR A 25 -20.15 0.27 4.65
C THR A 25 -20.04 0.31 6.16
N THR A 26 -18.93 -0.16 6.73
CA THR A 26 -18.71 -0.13 8.18
C THR A 26 -18.64 1.31 8.70
N VAL A 27 -17.89 2.18 8.02
CA VAL A 27 -17.78 3.60 8.42
C VAL A 27 -19.14 4.28 8.38
N ILE A 28 -19.92 4.08 7.32
CA ILE A 28 -21.25 4.71 7.19
C ILE A 28 -22.22 4.10 8.21
N ALA A 29 -22.39 2.79 8.25
CA ALA A 29 -23.41 2.13 9.08
C ALA A 29 -23.13 2.31 10.58
N VAL A 30 -21.88 2.05 11.00
CA VAL A 30 -21.47 2.21 12.40
C VAL A 30 -21.54 3.67 12.82
N GLY A 31 -21.07 4.58 11.96
CA GLY A 31 -21.07 5.98 12.26
C GLY A 31 -22.45 6.59 12.39
N PHE A 32 -23.32 6.25 11.49
CA PHE A 32 -24.72 6.68 11.56
C PHE A 32 -25.39 6.16 12.84
N GLY A 33 -25.18 4.88 13.17
CA GLY A 33 -25.67 4.28 14.41
C GLY A 33 -25.13 4.99 15.66
N MET A 34 -23.82 5.25 15.70
CA MET A 34 -23.19 5.96 16.82
C MET A 34 -23.66 7.41 16.93
N ALA A 35 -23.86 8.09 15.80
CA ALA A 35 -24.33 9.50 15.79
C ALA A 35 -25.76 9.64 16.33
N ILE A 36 -26.63 8.65 16.13
CA ILE A 36 -27.98 8.64 16.68
C ILE A 36 -27.97 8.38 18.19
N VAL A 37 -27.14 7.43 18.63
CA VAL A 37 -27.18 6.93 20.02
C VAL A 37 -26.36 7.81 20.96
N ALA A 38 -25.20 8.29 20.52
CA ALA A 38 -24.30 9.10 21.35
C ALA A 38 -23.45 10.03 20.44
N PRO A 39 -24.00 11.16 19.96
CA PRO A 39 -23.37 12.02 18.96
C PRO A 39 -22.02 12.57 19.41
N GLU A 40 -21.85 12.88 20.69
CA GLU A 40 -20.58 13.37 21.23
C GLU A 40 -19.50 12.29 21.21
N VAL A 41 -19.84 11.04 21.55
CA VAL A 41 -18.91 9.91 21.50
C VAL A 41 -18.57 9.58 20.04
N ALA A 42 -19.54 9.66 19.14
CA ALA A 42 -19.36 9.47 17.71
C ALA A 42 -18.34 10.45 17.13
N LEU A 43 -18.36 11.73 17.54
CA LEU A 43 -17.40 12.73 17.09
C LEU A 43 -15.94 12.29 17.35
N PHE A 44 -15.68 11.77 18.54
CA PHE A 44 -14.33 11.27 18.90
C PHE A 44 -13.94 10.00 18.18
N ALA A 45 -14.92 9.16 17.81
CA ALA A 45 -14.68 7.98 16.97
C ALA A 45 -14.28 8.35 15.52
N TYR A 46 -14.85 9.45 14.99
CA TYR A 46 -14.62 9.89 13.61
C TYR A 46 -13.42 10.82 13.44
N LEU A 47 -13.05 11.55 14.49
CA LEU A 47 -11.93 12.50 14.45
C LEU A 47 -10.62 11.89 13.90
N PRO A 48 -10.22 10.64 14.22
CA PRO A 48 -8.99 10.08 13.68
C PRO A 48 -9.08 9.69 12.20
N ILE A 49 -10.26 9.48 11.63
CA ILE A 49 -10.43 9.04 10.25
C ILE A 49 -9.79 10.03 9.26
N PRO A 50 -10.17 11.33 9.24
CA PRO A 50 -9.54 12.29 8.34
C PRO A 50 -8.05 12.48 8.62
N VAL A 51 -7.61 12.39 9.87
CA VAL A 51 -6.19 12.48 10.25
C VAL A 51 -5.40 11.31 9.68
N ILE A 52 -5.92 10.09 9.80
CA ILE A 52 -5.31 8.87 9.25
C ILE A 52 -5.29 8.93 7.72
N LEU A 53 -6.37 9.34 7.07
CA LEU A 53 -6.46 9.50 5.62
C LEU A 53 -5.40 10.49 5.11
N TRP A 54 -5.41 11.70 5.65
CA TRP A 54 -4.45 12.74 5.28
C TRP A 54 -3.00 12.28 5.53
N GLY A 55 -2.75 11.70 6.70
CA GLY A 55 -1.46 11.13 7.06
C GLY A 55 -1.01 10.04 6.09
N SER A 56 -1.91 9.13 5.69
CA SER A 56 -1.63 8.06 4.74
C SER A 56 -1.24 8.60 3.37
N PHE A 57 -1.99 9.56 2.82
CA PHE A 57 -1.65 10.19 1.54
C PHE A 57 -0.31 10.94 1.61
N ARG A 58 -0.08 11.69 2.69
CA ARG A 58 1.18 12.43 2.89
C ARG A 58 2.36 11.51 2.99
N PHE A 59 2.17 10.40 3.71
CA PHE A 59 3.19 9.38 3.92
C PHE A 59 3.54 8.67 2.60
N GLN A 60 2.57 8.23 1.82
CA GLN A 60 2.81 7.57 0.54
C GLN A 60 3.60 8.47 -0.44
N ARG A 61 3.26 9.76 -0.50
CA ARG A 61 4.02 10.72 -1.31
C ARG A 61 5.49 10.84 -0.88
N THR A 62 5.78 10.64 0.39
CA THR A 62 7.15 10.69 0.92
C THR A 62 7.88 9.36 0.72
N LEU A 63 7.16 8.25 0.76
CA LEU A 63 7.71 6.90 0.65
C LEU A 63 8.01 6.50 -0.81
N ALA A 64 7.17 6.90 -1.76
CA ALA A 64 7.29 6.57 -3.17
C ALA A 64 8.67 6.91 -3.79
N PRO A 65 9.26 8.09 -3.59
CA PRO A 65 10.59 8.40 -4.11
C PRO A 65 11.69 7.55 -3.46
N ARG A 66 11.53 7.15 -2.18
CA ARG A 66 12.49 6.28 -1.49
C ARG A 66 12.52 4.88 -2.11
N TYR A 67 11.36 4.30 -2.39
CA TYR A 67 11.31 3.00 -3.07
C TYR A 67 11.75 3.08 -4.53
N ARG A 68 11.59 4.23 -5.20
CA ARG A 68 12.17 4.44 -6.53
C ARG A 68 13.70 4.38 -6.46
N GLU A 69 14.32 5.12 -5.55
CA GLU A 69 15.77 5.08 -5.33
C GLU A 69 16.27 3.65 -5.04
N VAL A 70 15.55 2.89 -4.22
CA VAL A 70 15.88 1.49 -3.92
C VAL A 70 15.87 0.64 -5.20
N ARG A 71 14.85 0.80 -6.06
CA ARG A 71 14.77 0.07 -7.34
C ARG A 71 15.88 0.44 -8.30
N GLU A 72 16.23 1.72 -8.41
CA GLU A 72 17.34 2.20 -9.23
C GLU A 72 18.65 1.58 -8.77
N ARG A 73 18.95 1.62 -7.47
CA ARG A 73 20.15 0.98 -6.91
C ARG A 73 20.17 -0.53 -7.08
N ALA A 74 19.02 -1.19 -6.97
CA ALA A 74 18.92 -2.63 -7.23
C ALA A 74 19.19 -2.96 -8.70
N GLY A 75 18.70 -2.12 -9.63
CA GLY A 75 18.96 -2.23 -11.07
C GLY A 75 20.44 -2.06 -11.40
N ASP A 76 21.09 -1.03 -10.85
CA ASP A 76 22.53 -0.79 -11.03
C ASP A 76 23.37 -1.98 -10.55
N LEU A 77 23.06 -2.51 -9.37
CA LEU A 77 23.71 -3.68 -8.80
C LEU A 77 23.53 -4.94 -9.68
N ALA A 78 22.31 -5.18 -10.16
CA ALA A 78 21.99 -6.30 -11.02
C ALA A 78 22.68 -6.19 -12.38
N ALA A 79 22.70 -5.00 -12.98
CA ALA A 79 23.38 -4.74 -14.25
C ALA A 79 24.90 -4.98 -14.13
N ARG A 80 25.52 -4.47 -13.06
CA ARG A 80 26.95 -4.72 -12.82
C ARG A 80 27.24 -6.21 -12.62
N LEU A 81 26.42 -6.91 -11.85
CA LEU A 81 26.60 -8.35 -11.66
C LEU A 81 26.49 -9.12 -12.97
N ALA A 82 25.49 -8.79 -13.81
CA ALA A 82 25.33 -9.39 -15.13
C ALA A 82 26.53 -9.12 -16.04
N ASN A 83 27.03 -7.87 -16.06
CA ASN A 83 28.20 -7.48 -16.84
C ASN A 83 29.46 -8.22 -16.36
N ASN A 84 29.66 -8.35 -15.05
CA ASN A 84 30.81 -9.07 -14.49
C ASN A 84 30.76 -10.58 -14.80
N LEU A 85 29.58 -11.18 -14.76
CA LEU A 85 29.40 -12.58 -15.15
C LEU A 85 29.62 -12.78 -16.66
N GLY A 86 29.09 -11.89 -17.50
CA GLY A 86 29.29 -11.94 -18.94
C GLY A 86 30.76 -11.69 -19.34
N GLY A 87 31.47 -10.82 -18.59
CA GLY A 87 32.86 -10.47 -18.83
C GLY A 87 33.87 -11.26 -17.97
N ILE A 88 33.48 -12.38 -17.35
CA ILE A 88 34.31 -13.10 -16.36
C ILE A 88 35.67 -13.51 -16.87
N LEU A 89 35.77 -13.92 -18.14
CA LEU A 89 37.04 -14.28 -18.77
C LEU A 89 37.98 -13.10 -18.86
N THR A 90 37.44 -11.91 -19.22
CA THR A 90 38.23 -10.67 -19.27
C THR A 90 38.74 -10.29 -17.89
N ILE A 91 37.87 -10.32 -16.88
CA ILE A 91 38.23 -10.02 -15.48
C ILE A 91 39.35 -10.95 -15.02
N LYS A 92 39.23 -12.23 -15.35
CA LYS A 92 40.25 -13.24 -15.03
C LYS A 92 41.56 -13.01 -15.76
N SER A 93 41.53 -12.69 -17.05
CA SER A 93 42.72 -12.43 -17.88
C SER A 93 43.55 -11.25 -17.35
N PHE A 94 42.87 -10.23 -16.81
CA PHE A 94 43.53 -9.04 -16.25
C PHE A 94 43.71 -9.10 -14.72
N THR A 95 43.42 -10.23 -14.08
CA THR A 95 43.46 -10.38 -12.61
C THR A 95 42.77 -9.25 -11.85
N ALA A 96 41.63 -8.77 -12.40
CA ALA A 96 40.92 -7.60 -11.92
C ALA A 96 39.80 -7.93 -10.89
N GLU A 97 39.76 -9.17 -10.36
CA GLU A 97 38.69 -9.62 -9.46
C GLU A 97 38.59 -8.77 -8.19
N ALA A 98 39.70 -8.38 -7.61
CA ALA A 98 39.72 -7.56 -6.40
C ALA A 98 39.11 -6.16 -6.65
N LEU A 99 39.39 -5.58 -7.83
CA LEU A 99 38.84 -4.29 -8.23
C LEU A 99 37.32 -4.37 -8.44
N GLU A 100 36.88 -5.34 -9.23
CA GLU A 100 35.45 -5.54 -9.51
C GLU A 100 34.66 -5.89 -8.25
N LEU A 101 35.22 -6.73 -7.37
CA LEU A 101 34.60 -7.04 -6.08
C LEU A 101 34.48 -5.78 -5.20
N SER A 102 35.49 -4.91 -5.20
CA SER A 102 35.43 -3.67 -4.44
C SER A 102 34.34 -2.72 -4.94
N GLN A 103 34.12 -2.66 -6.25
CA GLN A 103 33.08 -1.86 -6.88
C GLN A 103 31.68 -2.43 -6.60
N LEU A 104 31.52 -3.76 -6.72
CA LEU A 104 30.28 -4.46 -6.41
C LEU A 104 29.87 -4.26 -4.93
N ARG A 105 30.86 -4.30 -4.02
CA ARG A 105 30.65 -4.03 -2.59
C ARG A 105 30.16 -2.61 -2.34
N ARG A 106 30.69 -1.61 -3.05
CA ARG A 106 30.25 -0.21 -2.93
C ARG A 106 28.79 -0.04 -3.36
N GLU A 107 28.40 -0.63 -4.49
CA GLU A 107 27.02 -0.58 -4.98
C GLU A 107 26.06 -1.34 -4.05
N SER A 108 26.46 -2.51 -3.57
CA SER A 108 25.71 -3.27 -2.57
C SER A 108 25.48 -2.48 -1.26
N GLN A 109 26.52 -1.75 -0.80
CA GLN A 109 26.40 -0.89 0.38
C GLN A 109 25.47 0.31 0.11
N ALA A 110 25.54 0.92 -1.08
CA ALA A 110 24.63 2.00 -1.47
C ALA A 110 23.17 1.52 -1.53
N TYR A 111 22.92 0.37 -2.15
CA TYR A 111 21.60 -0.28 -2.16
C TYR A 111 21.12 -0.55 -0.73
N ARG A 112 21.94 -1.17 0.11
CA ARG A 112 21.60 -1.44 1.51
C ARG A 112 21.25 -0.18 2.29
N ALA A 113 21.99 0.91 2.10
CA ALA A 113 21.74 2.18 2.77
C ALA A 113 20.41 2.81 2.34
N SER A 114 20.09 2.82 1.04
CA SER A 114 18.82 3.32 0.51
C SER A 114 17.65 2.46 0.98
N ASN A 115 17.81 1.13 0.95
CA ASN A 115 16.79 0.19 1.41
C ASN A 115 16.52 0.34 2.92
N ALA A 116 17.57 0.49 3.74
CA ALA A 116 17.41 0.72 5.17
C ALA A 116 16.66 2.01 5.48
N LYS A 117 16.89 3.10 4.71
CA LYS A 117 16.13 4.36 4.84
C LYS A 117 14.66 4.17 4.48
N ALA A 118 14.36 3.46 3.39
CA ALA A 118 12.99 3.19 2.95
C ALA A 118 12.25 2.33 3.99
N ILE A 119 12.89 1.25 4.49
CA ILE A 119 12.31 0.37 5.51
C ILE A 119 12.06 1.11 6.83
N ARG A 120 13.02 1.92 7.30
CA ARG A 120 12.82 2.70 8.55
C ARG A 120 11.61 3.63 8.44
N LEU A 121 11.47 4.31 7.32
CA LEU A 121 10.33 5.18 7.08
C LEU A 121 9.04 4.37 7.01
N SER A 122 9.01 3.28 6.23
CA SER A 122 7.85 2.41 6.12
C SER A 122 7.43 1.80 7.45
N ALA A 123 8.39 1.34 8.25
CA ALA A 123 8.13 0.75 9.56
C ALA A 123 7.56 1.74 10.59
N ALA A 124 7.81 3.03 10.44
CA ALA A 124 7.28 4.06 11.34
C ALA A 124 5.78 4.35 11.10
N PHE A 125 5.25 3.99 9.95
CA PHE A 125 3.88 4.33 9.57
C PHE A 125 2.81 3.59 10.37
N ILE A 126 2.96 2.28 10.51
CA ILE A 126 1.98 1.44 11.24
C ILE A 126 1.86 1.85 12.71
N PRO A 127 2.96 2.07 13.47
CA PRO A 127 2.86 2.61 14.82
C PRO A 127 2.16 3.97 14.89
N LEU A 128 2.41 4.87 13.92
CA LEU A 128 1.78 6.20 13.90
C LEU A 128 0.26 6.10 13.79
N ILE A 129 -0.25 5.25 12.88
CA ILE A 129 -1.69 4.99 12.76
C ILE A 129 -2.24 4.35 14.05
N ARG A 130 -1.52 3.38 14.63
CA ARG A 130 -1.94 2.74 15.88
C ARG A 130 -2.04 3.73 17.04
N PHE A 131 -1.13 4.69 17.14
CA PHE A 131 -1.23 5.75 18.15
C PHE A 131 -2.47 6.63 17.93
N ALA A 132 -2.79 7.03 16.70
CA ALA A 132 -4.00 7.79 16.42
C ALA A 132 -5.26 7.01 16.80
N ILE A 133 -5.31 5.72 16.50
CA ILE A 133 -6.41 4.82 16.91
C ILE A 133 -6.48 4.68 18.43
N LEU A 134 -5.35 4.50 19.09
CA LEU A 134 -5.28 4.39 20.56
C LEU A 134 -5.81 5.64 21.24
N PHE A 135 -5.39 6.83 20.79
CA PHE A 135 -5.88 8.10 21.35
C PHE A 135 -7.39 8.25 21.18
N ALA A 136 -7.93 7.91 20.02
CA ALA A 136 -9.37 7.92 19.80
C ALA A 136 -10.11 6.94 20.71
N PHE A 137 -9.59 5.73 20.82
CA PHE A 137 -10.15 4.70 21.70
C PHE A 137 -10.14 5.14 23.16
N LEU A 138 -9.03 5.69 23.64
CA LEU A 138 -8.92 6.24 25.00
C LEU A 138 -9.89 7.41 25.24
N ALA A 139 -10.04 8.30 24.27
CA ALA A 139 -11.00 9.40 24.37
C ALA A 139 -12.44 8.88 24.53
N ILE A 140 -12.83 7.88 23.75
CA ILE A 140 -14.15 7.25 23.84
C ILE A 140 -14.33 6.54 25.18
N LEU A 141 -13.30 5.83 25.63
CA LEU A 141 -13.33 5.10 26.89
C LEU A 141 -13.47 6.04 28.09
N LEU A 142 -12.76 7.16 28.08
CA LEU A 142 -12.81 8.16 29.15
C LEU A 142 -14.11 8.99 29.10
N ILE A 143 -14.44 9.58 27.95
CA ILE A 143 -15.60 10.47 27.82
C ILE A 143 -16.90 9.66 27.94
N GLY A 144 -16.99 8.54 27.22
CA GLY A 144 -18.13 7.62 27.31
C GLY A 144 -18.29 7.01 28.69
N GLY A 145 -17.16 6.64 29.33
CA GLY A 145 -17.15 6.13 30.70
C GLY A 145 -17.61 7.18 31.73
N PHE A 146 -17.16 8.43 31.61
CA PHE A 146 -17.67 9.52 32.45
C PHE A 146 -19.17 9.72 32.31
N LYS A 147 -19.70 9.72 31.09
CA LYS A 147 -21.14 9.83 30.80
C LYS A 147 -21.94 8.63 31.33
N ALA A 148 -21.34 7.45 31.31
CA ALA A 148 -21.97 6.24 31.87
C ALA A 148 -22.05 6.32 33.42
N VAL A 149 -21.00 6.82 34.07
CA VAL A 149 -20.95 7.00 35.52
C VAL A 149 -21.88 8.15 35.99
N SER A 150 -21.97 9.24 35.22
CA SER A 150 -22.90 10.35 35.49
C SER A 150 -24.38 10.02 35.24
N GLY A 151 -24.67 8.86 34.65
CA GLY A 151 -26.03 8.44 34.30
C GLY A 151 -26.57 9.06 33.02
N GLU A 152 -25.78 9.84 32.29
CA GLU A 152 -26.15 10.45 31.00
C GLU A 152 -26.19 9.40 29.87
N LEU A 153 -25.42 8.31 29.99
CA LEU A 153 -25.33 7.24 29.03
C LEU A 153 -25.58 5.89 29.71
N ASN A 154 -26.45 5.06 29.14
CA ASN A 154 -26.66 3.72 29.64
C ASN A 154 -25.40 2.86 29.52
N VAL A 155 -25.01 2.14 30.59
CA VAL A 155 -23.80 1.31 30.65
C VAL A 155 -23.78 0.24 29.55
N GLY A 156 -24.94 -0.35 29.22
CA GLY A 156 -25.06 -1.32 28.12
C GLY A 156 -24.74 -0.69 26.77
N ILE A 157 -25.28 0.51 26.51
CA ILE A 157 -24.98 1.29 25.30
C ILE A 157 -23.50 1.65 25.23
N TYR A 158 -22.93 2.12 26.33
CA TYR A 158 -21.50 2.42 26.43
C TYR A 158 -20.63 1.20 26.05
N SER A 159 -20.94 0.02 26.58
CA SER A 159 -20.21 -1.20 26.28
C SER A 159 -20.26 -1.54 24.78
N VAL A 160 -21.42 -1.38 24.15
CA VAL A 160 -21.60 -1.59 22.70
C VAL A 160 -20.78 -0.57 21.91
N LEU A 161 -20.79 0.71 22.32
CA LEU A 161 -20.00 1.78 21.66
C LEU A 161 -18.51 1.49 21.68
N VAL A 162 -17.97 1.02 22.79
CA VAL A 162 -16.56 0.64 22.93
C VAL A 162 -16.18 -0.49 21.98
N ILE A 163 -17.01 -1.54 21.89
CA ILE A 163 -16.76 -2.69 21.01
C ILE A 163 -16.86 -2.29 19.53
N ILE A 164 -17.89 -1.53 19.18
CA ILE A 164 -18.13 -1.09 17.80
C ILE A 164 -17.03 -0.14 17.33
N THR A 165 -16.50 0.72 18.19
CA THR A 165 -15.39 1.61 17.87
C THR A 165 -14.14 0.83 17.43
N GLN A 166 -13.82 -0.26 18.10
CA GLN A 166 -12.68 -1.10 17.68
C GLN A 166 -12.92 -1.68 16.28
N ARG A 167 -14.14 -2.12 15.98
CA ARG A 167 -14.50 -2.63 14.65
C ARG A 167 -14.45 -1.54 13.57
N LEU A 168 -14.74 -0.29 13.91
CA LEU A 168 -14.68 0.85 13.01
C LEU A 168 -13.22 1.23 12.69
N LEU A 169 -12.37 1.28 13.71
CA LEU A 169 -11.00 1.80 13.56
C LEU A 169 -10.00 0.76 13.03
N TRP A 170 -10.24 -0.53 13.25
CA TRP A 170 -9.32 -1.59 12.83
C TRP A 170 -9.05 -1.63 11.31
N PRO A 171 -10.06 -1.57 10.42
CA PRO A 171 -9.84 -1.58 8.97
C PRO A 171 -9.03 -0.38 8.46
N LEU A 172 -8.98 0.74 9.20
CA LEU A 172 -8.17 1.91 8.82
C LEU A 172 -6.66 1.60 8.80
N THR A 173 -6.21 0.60 9.55
CA THR A 173 -4.79 0.18 9.54
C THR A 173 -4.35 -0.40 8.19
N THR A 174 -5.27 -0.97 7.42
CA THR A 174 -5.00 -1.59 6.11
C THR A 174 -5.29 -0.66 4.95
N LEU A 175 -5.92 0.49 5.19
CA LEU A 175 -6.36 1.42 4.14
C LEU A 175 -5.22 1.83 3.19
N GLY A 176 -4.00 2.03 3.73
CA GLY A 176 -2.83 2.38 2.92
C GLY A 176 -2.49 1.30 1.89
N HIS A 177 -2.58 0.04 2.25
CA HIS A 177 -2.35 -1.09 1.34
C HIS A 177 -3.47 -1.21 0.30
N THR A 178 -4.72 -1.04 0.71
CA THR A 178 -5.88 -1.08 -0.20
C THR A 178 -5.81 0.01 -1.27
N LEU A 179 -5.37 1.23 -0.90
CA LEU A 179 -5.16 2.32 -1.85
C LEU A 179 -3.98 2.05 -2.80
N ASP A 180 -2.90 1.44 -2.33
CA ASP A 180 -1.76 1.04 -3.18
C ASP A 180 -2.19 -0.03 -4.19
N ASP A 181 -2.91 -1.05 -3.74
CA ASP A 181 -3.47 -2.10 -4.60
C ASP A 181 -4.44 -1.52 -5.63
N TYR A 182 -5.29 -0.55 -5.26
CA TYR A 182 -6.15 0.17 -6.19
C TYR A 182 -5.34 0.89 -7.29
N GLN A 183 -4.31 1.66 -6.91
CA GLN A 183 -3.49 2.40 -7.87
C GLN A 183 -2.76 1.45 -8.83
N ARG A 184 -2.23 0.33 -8.34
CA ARG A 184 -1.60 -0.69 -9.18
C ARG A 184 -2.58 -1.33 -10.13
N SER A 185 -3.76 -1.67 -9.65
CA SER A 185 -4.83 -2.28 -10.46
C SER A 185 -5.30 -1.33 -11.56
N MET A 186 -5.49 -0.03 -11.24
CA MET A 186 -5.85 0.97 -12.25
C MET A 186 -4.76 1.12 -13.32
N ALA A 187 -3.49 1.12 -12.94
CA ALA A 187 -2.38 1.16 -13.90
C ALA A 187 -2.32 -0.09 -14.78
N SER A 188 -2.58 -1.28 -14.23
CA SER A 188 -2.67 -2.53 -14.99
C SER A 188 -3.88 -2.53 -15.93
N THR A 189 -5.03 -2.07 -15.46
CA THR A 189 -6.25 -1.92 -16.27
C THR A 189 -6.00 -1.01 -17.47
N GLN A 190 -5.36 0.14 -17.26
CA GLN A 190 -5.05 1.06 -18.35
C GLN A 190 -4.17 0.38 -19.42
N ARG A 191 -3.12 -0.36 -19.02
CA ARG A 191 -2.26 -1.08 -19.97
C ARG A 191 -3.02 -2.17 -20.75
N VAL A 192 -3.96 -2.86 -20.11
CA VAL A 192 -4.80 -3.87 -20.78
C VAL A 192 -5.75 -3.20 -21.79
N LEU A 193 -6.37 -2.09 -21.41
CA LEU A 193 -7.25 -1.33 -22.32
C LEU A 193 -6.46 -0.73 -23.48
N ASP A 194 -5.29 -0.13 -23.24
CA ASP A 194 -4.42 0.42 -24.27
C ASP A 194 -3.99 -0.67 -25.28
N LEU A 195 -3.80 -1.90 -24.81
CA LEU A 195 -3.49 -3.04 -25.70
C LEU A 195 -4.71 -3.44 -26.56
N ILE A 196 -5.91 -3.46 -25.96
CA ILE A 196 -7.16 -3.79 -26.69
C ILE A 196 -7.45 -2.71 -27.74
N ASP A 197 -7.20 -1.46 -27.42
CA ASP A 197 -7.43 -0.31 -28.32
C ASP A 197 -6.31 -0.15 -29.36
N THR A 198 -5.23 -0.93 -29.28
CA THR A 198 -4.14 -0.89 -30.25
C THR A 198 -4.62 -1.39 -31.62
N PRO A 199 -4.57 -0.57 -32.69
CA PRO A 199 -5.04 -0.98 -34.00
C PRO A 199 -4.15 -2.11 -34.58
N ILE A 200 -4.78 -3.09 -35.20
CA ILE A 200 -4.08 -4.16 -35.89
C ILE A 200 -3.53 -3.56 -37.21
N ASN A 201 -2.22 -3.27 -37.23
CA ASN A 201 -1.55 -2.71 -38.41
C ASN A 201 -1.10 -3.77 -39.41
N ILE A 202 -1.18 -5.05 -39.05
CA ILE A 202 -0.82 -6.16 -39.95
C ILE A 202 -2.10 -6.63 -40.62
N THR A 203 -2.22 -6.33 -41.90
CA THR A 203 -3.30 -6.85 -42.77
C THR A 203 -2.80 -8.05 -43.55
N ASP A 204 -3.70 -9.00 -43.81
CA ASP A 204 -3.37 -10.16 -44.65
C ASP A 204 -2.90 -9.70 -46.04
N GLY A 205 -1.87 -10.34 -46.54
CA GLY A 205 -1.38 -10.11 -47.90
C GLY A 205 -2.46 -10.48 -48.94
N GLN A 206 -2.44 -9.80 -50.10
CA GLN A 206 -3.39 -10.06 -51.18
C GLN A 206 -3.18 -11.42 -51.88
N ASN A 207 -2.06 -12.09 -51.62
CA ASN A 207 -1.75 -13.39 -52.23
C ASN A 207 -2.01 -14.52 -51.22
N ALA A 208 -2.99 -15.37 -51.52
CA ALA A 208 -3.16 -16.63 -50.81
C ALA A 208 -1.95 -17.55 -51.11
N LEU A 209 -1.39 -18.16 -50.05
CA LEU A 209 -0.41 -19.24 -50.25
C LEU A 209 -1.14 -20.44 -50.88
N ASP A 210 -0.57 -20.96 -51.99
CA ASP A 210 -1.08 -22.15 -52.60
C ASP A 210 -0.99 -23.34 -51.62
N PRO A 211 -2.09 -24.05 -51.34
CA PRO A 211 -2.03 -25.22 -50.47
C PRO A 211 -1.28 -26.32 -51.21
N GLY A 212 0.01 -26.54 -50.90
CA GLY A 212 0.85 -27.61 -51.43
C GLY A 212 0.36 -29.01 -51.03
#